data_741ca97aabbdc23fcb2f237243f35e3b
#
_entry.id   741ca97aabbdc23fcb2f237243f35e3b
#
_cell.length_a   1.000
_cell.length_b   1.000
_cell.length_c   1.000
_cell.angle_alpha   90.00
_cell.angle_beta   90.00
_cell.angle_gamma   90.00
#
_symmetry.space_group_name_H-M   'P 1'
#
loop_
_entity.id
_entity.type
_entity.pdbx_description
1 polymer ?
#
loop_
_entity_poly.entity_id
_entity_poly.type
_entity_poly.pdbx_seq_one_letter_code
_entity_poly.pdbx_strand_id
1 'polypeptide(L)'
;MGLITARRQALADVWKGYGAFFGVCTGSPGDTTTPANEASYTSGNRVATTWASNSDGTVSGSAVLLNAPAGTYTHGTQCSAATGATQIAWAALSPTIILNAAGQVVLTPQLAVV
;
A
#
# COMPACT_ATOMS: atom_id res chain seq x y z
N MET A 1 3.28 -27.37 0.29
CA MET A 1 4.72 -27.17 0.65
C MET A 1 4.95 -25.68 0.88
N GLY A 2 5.57 -25.34 2.00
CA GLY A 2 5.91 -23.96 2.31
C GLY A 2 7.38 -23.67 2.09
N LEU A 3 7.71 -22.38 1.97
CA LEU A 3 9.09 -21.94 1.91
C LEU A 3 9.66 -21.80 3.33
N ILE A 4 10.95 -22.07 3.48
CA ILE A 4 11.65 -21.77 4.73
C ILE A 4 11.74 -20.24 4.92
N THR A 5 11.90 -19.79 6.16
CA THR A 5 11.88 -18.36 6.52
C THR A 5 12.87 -17.53 5.71
N ALA A 6 14.10 -18.03 5.50
CA ALA A 6 15.10 -17.31 4.73
C ALA A 6 14.66 -17.06 3.29
N ARG A 7 13.94 -17.99 2.67
CA ARG A 7 13.43 -17.83 1.30
C ARG A 7 12.21 -16.91 1.25
N ARG A 8 11.35 -16.99 2.25
CA ARG A 8 10.24 -16.04 2.38
C ARG A 8 10.77 -14.61 2.52
N GLN A 9 11.80 -14.41 3.33
CA GLN A 9 12.41 -13.10 3.50
C GLN A 9 13.04 -12.61 2.19
N ALA A 10 13.73 -13.48 1.45
CA ALA A 10 14.30 -13.11 0.17
C ALA A 10 13.23 -12.63 -0.83
N LEU A 11 12.09 -13.31 -0.88
CA LEU A 11 10.97 -12.89 -1.74
C LEU A 11 10.33 -11.59 -1.26
N ALA A 12 10.18 -11.40 0.04
CA ALA A 12 9.66 -10.14 0.58
C ALA A 12 10.60 -8.98 0.27
N ASP A 13 11.91 -9.19 0.32
CA ASP A 13 12.90 -8.18 -0.02
C ASP A 13 12.90 -7.85 -1.52
N VAL A 14 12.62 -8.81 -2.39
CA VAL A 14 12.39 -8.55 -3.81
C VAL A 14 11.11 -7.73 -3.99
N TRP A 15 10.03 -8.11 -3.31
CA TRP A 15 8.76 -7.43 -3.41
C TRP A 15 8.86 -5.95 -3.01
N LYS A 16 9.52 -5.64 -1.89
CA LYS A 16 9.69 -4.24 -1.47
C LYS A 16 10.41 -3.40 -2.52
N GLY A 17 11.30 -4.01 -3.28
CA GLY A 17 12.04 -3.35 -4.36
C GLY A 17 11.19 -2.95 -5.55
N TYR A 18 9.98 -3.49 -5.70
CA TYR A 18 9.08 -3.13 -6.80
C TYR A 18 8.45 -1.76 -6.62
N GLY A 19 8.29 -1.27 -5.41
CA GLY A 19 7.76 0.06 -5.18
C GLY A 19 7.47 0.35 -3.72
N ALA A 20 7.53 1.62 -3.38
CA ALA A 20 7.35 2.11 -2.02
C ALA A 20 6.19 3.11 -1.90
N PHE A 21 5.48 3.41 -2.98
CA PHE A 21 4.41 4.42 -2.96
C PHE A 21 3.07 3.77 -2.65
N PHE A 22 2.36 4.34 -1.68
CA PHE A 22 1.08 3.82 -1.21
C PHE A 22 -0.03 4.84 -1.38
N GLY A 23 -1.21 4.34 -1.73
CA GLY A 23 -2.42 5.11 -1.85
C GLY A 23 -3.61 4.36 -1.29
N VAL A 24 -4.77 5.00 -1.28
CA VAL A 24 -6.02 4.42 -0.79
C VAL A 24 -7.09 4.45 -1.86
N CYS A 25 -7.99 3.48 -1.80
CA CYS A 25 -9.07 3.31 -2.77
C CYS A 25 -10.41 3.13 -2.05
N THR A 26 -11.48 3.62 -2.67
CA THR A 26 -12.85 3.49 -2.16
C THR A 26 -13.47 2.13 -2.48
N GLY A 27 -12.81 1.32 -3.28
CA GLY A 27 -13.22 -0.03 -3.67
C GLY A 27 -12.01 -0.80 -4.18
N SER A 28 -12.20 -2.03 -4.65
CA SER A 28 -11.10 -2.84 -5.19
C SER A 28 -10.39 -2.11 -6.33
N PRO A 29 -9.06 -1.97 -6.27
CA PRO A 29 -8.31 -1.36 -7.37
C PRO A 29 -8.14 -2.29 -8.58
N GLY A 30 -8.37 -3.59 -8.44
CA GLY A 30 -8.26 -4.56 -9.52
C GLY A 30 -6.83 -4.96 -9.86
N ASP A 31 -6.70 -6.04 -10.62
CA ASP A 31 -5.41 -6.63 -11.02
C ASP A 31 -4.86 -5.98 -12.29
N THR A 32 -4.70 -4.66 -12.26
CA THR A 32 -4.18 -3.89 -13.39
C THR A 32 -3.16 -2.88 -12.90
N THR A 33 -2.38 -2.32 -13.82
CA THR A 33 -1.39 -1.30 -13.47
C THR A 33 -2.03 0.03 -13.08
N THR A 34 -3.27 0.30 -13.52
CA THR A 34 -4.01 1.50 -13.14
C THR A 34 -4.97 1.15 -12.02
N PRO A 35 -4.74 1.60 -10.77
CA PRO A 35 -5.66 1.29 -9.69
C PRO A 35 -7.01 1.95 -9.91
N ALA A 36 -8.07 1.14 -9.92
CA ALA A 36 -9.44 1.65 -9.97
C ALA A 36 -9.83 2.22 -8.60
N ASN A 37 -10.76 3.16 -8.60
CA ASN A 37 -11.34 3.72 -7.36
C ASN A 37 -10.32 4.41 -6.45
N GLU A 38 -9.17 4.78 -6.95
CA GLU A 38 -8.18 5.50 -6.16
C GLU A 38 -8.73 6.87 -5.72
N ALA A 39 -8.38 7.29 -4.50
CA ALA A 39 -8.81 8.56 -3.96
C ALA A 39 -8.33 9.74 -4.82
N SER A 40 -9.17 10.78 -4.91
CA SER A 40 -8.78 12.06 -5.51
C SER A 40 -8.12 12.90 -4.42
N TYR A 41 -6.82 12.70 -4.20
CA TYR A 41 -6.09 13.33 -3.10
C TYR A 41 -6.27 14.85 -3.12
N THR A 42 -6.55 15.41 -1.95
CA THR A 42 -6.80 16.86 -1.82
C THR A 42 -5.49 17.65 -1.88
N SER A 43 -4.38 17.02 -1.56
CA SER A 43 -3.04 17.61 -1.63
C SER A 43 -2.03 16.48 -1.82
N GLY A 44 -1.05 16.68 -2.69
CA GLY A 44 -0.06 15.65 -2.99
C GLY A 44 -0.61 14.50 -3.80
N ASN A 45 0.05 13.36 -3.67
CA ASN A 45 -0.26 12.12 -4.38
C ASN A 45 -0.04 10.93 -3.44
N ARG A 46 0.20 9.73 -3.99
CA ARG A 46 0.69 8.60 -3.22
C ARG A 46 1.98 8.98 -2.51
N VAL A 47 2.20 8.43 -1.33
CA VAL A 47 3.35 8.79 -0.48
C VAL A 47 4.26 7.58 -0.33
N ALA A 48 5.56 7.80 -0.37
CA ALA A 48 6.55 6.75 -0.22
C ALA A 48 6.73 6.37 1.25
N THR A 49 6.83 5.06 1.50
CA THR A 49 7.27 4.52 2.78
C THR A 49 8.77 4.22 2.76
N THR A 50 9.36 4.10 3.94
CA THR A 50 10.73 3.57 4.10
C THR A 50 10.64 2.13 4.59
N TRP A 51 11.22 1.20 3.84
CA TRP A 51 11.15 -0.22 4.13
C TRP A 51 12.24 -0.68 5.11
N ALA A 52 11.89 -1.66 5.93
CA ALA A 52 12.83 -2.38 6.79
C ALA A 52 12.51 -3.88 6.77
N SER A 53 13.53 -4.71 6.55
CA SER A 53 13.40 -6.17 6.57
C SER A 53 13.37 -6.69 8.00
N ASN A 54 12.49 -7.65 8.29
CA ASN A 54 12.29 -8.17 9.64
C ASN A 54 12.91 -9.54 9.87
N SER A 55 13.51 -10.16 8.85
CA SER A 55 14.16 -11.47 8.92
C SER A 55 13.22 -12.64 9.27
N ASP A 56 11.93 -12.48 9.10
CA ASP A 56 10.90 -13.47 9.40
C ASP A 56 9.94 -13.74 8.23
N GLY A 57 10.29 -13.28 7.04
CA GLY A 57 9.43 -13.35 5.86
C GLY A 57 8.59 -12.10 5.65
N THR A 58 8.79 -11.07 6.46
CA THR A 58 8.05 -9.81 6.36
C THR A 58 8.96 -8.62 6.14
N VAL A 59 8.39 -7.56 5.58
CA VAL A 59 9.02 -6.24 5.44
C VAL A 59 8.03 -5.22 5.96
N SER A 60 8.48 -4.36 6.85
CA SER A 60 7.65 -3.29 7.40
C SER A 60 8.01 -1.96 6.76
N GLY A 61 6.98 -1.15 6.48
CA GLY A 61 7.14 0.21 6.02
C GLY A 61 6.89 1.22 7.15
N SER A 62 7.46 2.41 7.02
CA SER A 62 7.11 3.53 7.87
C SER A 62 5.70 4.04 7.55
N ALA A 63 5.06 4.69 8.50
CA ALA A 63 3.73 5.27 8.30
C ALA A 63 3.75 6.30 7.16
N VAL A 64 2.76 6.24 6.29
CA VAL A 64 2.54 7.23 5.23
C VAL A 64 1.26 8.01 5.52
N LEU A 65 1.30 9.31 5.28
CA LEU A 65 0.15 10.20 5.48
C LEU A 65 -0.35 10.66 4.12
N LEU A 66 -1.62 10.40 3.86
CA LEU A 66 -2.29 10.73 2.60
C LEU A 66 -3.36 11.78 2.87
N ASN A 67 -3.42 12.81 2.05
CA ASN A 67 -4.45 13.83 2.14
C ASN A 67 -5.60 13.44 1.20
N ALA A 68 -6.74 13.08 1.78
CA ALA A 68 -7.86 12.53 1.04
C ALA A 68 -9.16 13.28 1.35
N PRO A 69 -10.13 13.31 0.39
CA PRO A 69 -11.44 13.88 0.65
C PRO A 69 -12.26 12.98 1.57
N ALA A 70 -13.41 13.47 2.02
CA ALA A 70 -14.38 12.66 2.75
C ALA A 70 -14.75 11.41 1.93
N GLY A 71 -14.87 10.27 2.59
CA GLY A 71 -15.21 9.02 1.95
C GLY A 71 -14.88 7.82 2.81
N THR A 72 -15.23 6.63 2.31
CA THR A 72 -14.91 5.35 2.93
C THR A 72 -13.84 4.66 2.10
N TYR A 73 -12.68 4.41 2.68
CA TYR A 73 -11.55 3.79 2.01
C TYR A 73 -11.42 2.35 2.45
N THR A 74 -11.60 1.42 1.52
CA THR A 74 -11.70 -0.01 1.79
C THR A 74 -10.45 -0.78 1.38
N HIS A 75 -9.62 -0.22 0.51
CA HIS A 75 -8.43 -0.88 -0.03
C HIS A 75 -7.23 0.07 -0.05
N GLY A 76 -6.04 -0.53 0.01
CA GLY A 76 -4.78 0.17 -0.22
C GLY A 76 -4.13 -0.33 -1.50
N THR A 77 -3.36 0.52 -2.15
CA THR A 77 -2.60 0.19 -3.36
C THR A 77 -1.11 0.46 -3.15
N GLN A 78 -0.27 -0.45 -3.64
CA GLN A 78 1.19 -0.30 -3.70
C GLN A 78 1.59 -0.01 -5.14
N CYS A 79 2.34 1.06 -5.33
CA CYS A 79 2.76 1.50 -6.66
C CYS A 79 4.26 1.79 -6.69
N SER A 80 4.84 1.80 -7.88
CA SER A 80 6.25 2.14 -8.07
C SER A 80 6.50 3.62 -8.24
N ALA A 81 5.45 4.43 -8.38
CA ALA A 81 5.56 5.88 -8.56
C ALA A 81 4.41 6.59 -7.85
N ALA A 82 4.59 7.88 -7.61
CA ALA A 82 3.59 8.71 -6.93
C ALA A 82 2.31 8.89 -7.74
N THR A 83 2.38 8.75 -9.06
CA THR A 83 1.25 8.92 -9.98
C THR A 83 1.33 7.90 -11.11
N GLY A 84 0.24 7.77 -11.86
CA GLY A 84 0.21 7.00 -13.09
C GLY A 84 -0.13 5.52 -12.91
N ALA A 85 0.00 4.78 -14.00
CA ALA A 85 -0.34 3.36 -14.08
C ALA A 85 0.83 2.50 -13.61
N THR A 86 1.09 2.52 -12.30
CA THR A 86 2.28 1.89 -11.69
C THR A 86 1.93 0.95 -10.54
N GLN A 87 0.67 0.50 -10.45
CA GLN A 87 0.26 -0.41 -9.39
C GLN A 87 0.97 -1.76 -9.49
N ILE A 88 1.45 -2.25 -8.36
CA ILE A 88 2.15 -3.52 -8.21
C ILE A 88 1.30 -4.52 -7.43
N ALA A 89 0.66 -4.06 -6.36
CA ALA A 89 -0.10 -4.90 -5.46
C ALA A 89 -1.18 -4.08 -4.77
N TRP A 90 -2.15 -4.78 -4.18
CA TRP A 90 -3.23 -4.15 -3.43
C TRP A 90 -3.74 -5.10 -2.35
N ALA A 91 -4.41 -4.54 -1.37
CA ALA A 91 -5.02 -5.32 -0.29
C ALA A 91 -6.20 -4.57 0.30
N ALA A 92 -7.13 -5.34 0.90
CA ALA A 92 -8.20 -4.75 1.69
C ALA A 92 -7.64 -4.16 2.98
N LEU A 93 -8.17 -3.02 3.40
CA LEU A 93 -7.87 -2.42 4.68
C LEU A 93 -8.74 -3.06 5.77
N SER A 94 -8.14 -3.32 6.93
CA SER A 94 -8.85 -3.88 8.07
C SER A 94 -8.39 -3.17 9.35
N PRO A 95 -9.23 -2.33 9.93
CA PRO A 95 -10.57 -1.92 9.50
C PRO A 95 -10.55 -0.95 8.31
N THR A 96 -11.71 -0.76 7.67
CA THR A 96 -11.89 0.29 6.67
C THR A 96 -11.74 1.66 7.32
N ILE A 97 -11.31 2.65 6.53
CA ILE A 97 -11.10 4.01 7.01
C ILE A 97 -12.25 4.89 6.53
N ILE A 98 -12.91 5.58 7.47
CA ILE A 98 -14.01 6.49 7.17
C ILE A 98 -13.58 7.90 7.52
N LEU A 99 -13.59 8.80 6.53
CA LEU A 99 -13.38 10.23 6.73
C LEU A 99 -14.72 10.94 6.54
N ASN A 100 -15.20 11.61 7.59
CA ASN A 100 -16.44 12.40 7.53
C ASN A 100 -16.23 13.77 6.87
N ALA A 101 -14.97 14.19 6.76
CA ALA A 101 -14.54 15.42 6.09
C ALA A 101 -13.17 15.17 5.49
N ALA A 102 -12.73 16.04 4.59
CA ALA A 102 -11.37 15.98 4.04
C ALA A 102 -10.34 15.99 5.18
N GLY A 103 -9.34 15.13 5.11
CA GLY A 103 -8.37 14.97 6.16
C GLY A 103 -7.23 14.04 5.75
N GLN A 104 -6.53 13.53 6.75
CA GLN A 104 -5.39 12.65 6.55
C GLN A 104 -5.75 11.19 6.83
N VAL A 105 -5.28 10.30 5.96
CA VAL A 105 -5.28 8.85 6.16
C VAL A 105 -3.87 8.42 6.48
N VAL A 106 -3.69 7.63 7.53
CA VAL A 106 -2.39 7.07 7.91
C VAL A 106 -2.39 5.58 7.59
N LEU A 107 -1.43 5.15 6.76
CA LEU A 107 -1.20 3.74 6.45
C LEU A 107 0.17 3.34 6.98
N THR A 108 0.24 2.15 7.58
CA THR A 108 1.52 1.53 7.96
C THR A 108 1.64 0.22 7.17
N PRO A 109 2.35 0.22 6.02
CA PRO A 109 2.41 -0.94 5.16
C PRO A 109 3.23 -2.08 5.76
N GLN A 110 2.83 -3.30 5.44
CA GLN A 110 3.62 -4.49 5.71
C GLN A 110 3.46 -5.46 4.55
N LEU A 111 4.57 -6.04 4.09
CA LEU A 111 4.57 -7.10 3.11
C LEU A 111 4.91 -8.42 3.82
N ALA A 112 4.12 -9.45 3.54
CA ALA A 112 4.35 -10.78 4.12
C ALA A 112 4.28 -11.83 3.03
N VAL A 113 5.27 -12.71 2.99
CA VAL A 113 5.29 -13.90 2.13
C VAL A 113 5.05 -15.12 3.01
N VAL A 114 4.03 -15.90 2.65
CA VAL A 114 3.61 -17.09 3.40
C VAL A 114 3.88 -18.37 2.63
#